data_ca56a0184d459d950c315f2d56655396
#
_entry.id   ca56a0184d459d950c315f2d56655396
#
_cell.length_a   1.000
_cell.length_b   1.000
_cell.length_c   1.000
_cell.angle_alpha   90.00
_cell.angle_beta   90.00
_cell.angle_gamma   90.00
#
_symmetry.space_group_name_H-M   'P 1'
#
loop_
_entity.id
_entity.type
_entity.pdbx_description
1 polymer ?
#
loop_
_entity_poly.entity_id
_entity_poly.type
_entity_poly.pdbx_seq_one_letter_code
_entity_poly.pdbx_strand_id
1 'polypeptide(L)'
;MKEKNLNEQYGFAPIGMFKYQFKEWTKLKKIKYYYALNGRGRQRGIVEELACTKLADGVILVPLNKVELFRAFLEFWKVEYVYIPSLIPERLNKKKILE
;
A
#
# COMPACT_ATOMS: atom_id res chain seq x y z
N MET A 1 13.24 32.57 -15.13
CA MET A 1 11.96 32.00 -14.83
C MET A 1 11.91 31.49 -13.42
N LYS A 2 10.80 31.67 -12.81
CA LYS A 2 10.67 31.22 -11.48
C LYS A 2 10.36 29.74 -11.43
N GLU A 3 11.12 29.03 -10.68
CA GLU A 3 10.88 27.62 -10.56
C GLU A 3 9.88 27.33 -9.48
N LYS A 4 9.00 26.44 -9.78
CA LYS A 4 8.09 25.95 -8.77
C LYS A 4 8.77 24.83 -8.00
N ASN A 5 8.41 24.70 -6.74
CA ASN A 5 8.92 23.57 -6.01
C ASN A 5 8.25 22.31 -6.52
N LEU A 6 8.76 21.17 -6.14
CA LEU A 6 8.27 19.90 -6.67
C LEU A 6 6.80 19.69 -6.35
N ASN A 7 6.36 20.19 -5.21
CA ASN A 7 4.98 20.03 -4.82
C ASN A 7 4.04 20.74 -5.77
N GLU A 8 4.42 21.97 -6.17
CA GLU A 8 3.60 22.76 -7.06
C GLU A 8 3.67 22.28 -8.49
N GLN A 9 4.85 21.88 -8.93
CA GLN A 9 5.06 21.54 -10.32
C GLN A 9 4.54 20.17 -10.67
N TYR A 10 4.75 19.21 -9.78
CA TYR A 10 4.43 17.82 -10.08
C TYR A 10 3.28 17.27 -9.24
N GLY A 11 2.79 18.03 -8.29
CA GLY A 11 1.66 17.58 -7.50
C GLY A 11 1.97 16.40 -6.62
N PHE A 12 2.79 16.60 -5.61
CA PHE A 12 3.07 15.54 -4.65
C PHE A 12 1.97 15.46 -3.61
N ALA A 13 1.72 14.25 -3.14
CA ALA A 13 0.71 14.01 -2.14
C ALA A 13 1.29 13.12 -1.04
N PRO A 14 0.89 13.35 0.21
CA PRO A 14 1.34 12.47 1.29
C PRO A 14 0.67 11.11 1.19
N ILE A 15 1.41 10.10 1.54
CA ILE A 15 0.94 8.73 1.46
C ILE A 15 1.62 7.93 2.56
N GLY A 16 0.97 6.86 3.01
CA GLY A 16 1.61 5.92 3.90
C GLY A 16 2.21 4.79 3.09
N MET A 17 3.46 4.48 3.35
CA MET A 17 4.10 3.36 2.68
C MET A 17 4.35 2.26 3.70
N PHE A 18 3.90 1.07 3.38
CA PHE A 18 4.17 -0.09 4.21
C PHE A 18 5.07 -1.04 3.46
N LYS A 19 6.16 -1.42 4.10
CA LYS A 19 7.04 -2.45 3.57
C LYS A 19 6.97 -3.61 4.52
N TYR A 20 6.63 -4.78 4.01
CA TYR A 20 6.45 -5.94 4.88
C TYR A 20 7.22 -7.13 4.35
N GLN A 21 7.43 -8.09 5.23
CA GLN A 21 8.08 -9.33 4.86
C GLN A 21 7.53 -10.44 5.74
N PHE A 22 7.65 -11.66 5.22
CA PHE A 22 7.24 -12.82 5.95
C PHE A 22 8.44 -13.43 6.65
N LYS A 23 8.19 -13.94 7.84
CA LYS A 23 9.24 -14.59 8.59
C LYS A 23 8.70 -15.93 9.07
N GLU A 24 9.30 -17.00 8.55
CA GLU A 24 8.94 -18.35 8.97
C GLU A 24 7.46 -18.67 8.74
N TRP A 25 6.92 -18.14 7.66
CA TRP A 25 5.54 -18.43 7.30
C TRP A 25 5.49 -19.69 6.46
N THR A 26 4.46 -20.53 6.71
CA THR A 26 4.22 -21.66 5.84
C THR A 26 3.67 -21.17 4.50
N LYS A 27 3.76 -22.03 3.51
CA LYS A 27 3.23 -21.70 2.21
C LYS A 27 1.71 -21.49 2.28
N LEU A 28 1.03 -22.31 3.04
CA LEU A 28 -0.41 -22.19 3.16
C LEU A 28 -0.82 -20.85 3.77
N LYS A 29 -0.10 -20.42 4.80
CA LYS A 29 -0.41 -19.15 5.42
C LYS A 29 -0.20 -18.00 4.46
N LYS A 30 0.87 -18.06 3.63
CA LYS A 30 1.09 -17.03 2.63
C LYS A 30 -0.03 -16.96 1.63
N ILE A 31 -0.52 -18.11 1.20
CA ILE A 31 -1.62 -18.15 0.23
C ILE A 31 -2.86 -17.49 0.81
N LYS A 32 -3.19 -17.82 2.05
CA LYS A 32 -4.36 -17.23 2.69
C LYS A 32 -4.21 -15.74 2.85
N TYR A 33 -3.01 -15.29 3.21
CA TYR A 33 -2.75 -13.87 3.35
C TYR A 33 -2.95 -13.15 2.02
N TYR A 34 -2.45 -13.72 0.93
CA TYR A 34 -2.58 -13.07 -0.36
C TYR A 34 -4.01 -13.05 -0.86
N TYR A 35 -4.81 -14.02 -0.49
CA TYR A 35 -6.24 -13.93 -0.80
C TYR A 35 -6.88 -12.77 -0.06
N ALA A 36 -6.52 -12.58 1.20
CA ALA A 36 -7.05 -11.46 1.96
C ALA A 36 -6.53 -10.12 1.45
N LEU A 37 -5.29 -10.10 1.01
CA LEU A 37 -4.67 -8.87 0.53
C LEU A 37 -5.20 -8.46 -0.84
N ASN A 38 -5.20 -9.40 -1.78
CA ASN A 38 -5.48 -9.10 -3.18
C ASN A 38 -6.88 -9.48 -3.63
N GLY A 39 -7.57 -10.28 -2.84
CA GLY A 39 -8.87 -10.77 -3.25
C GLY A 39 -8.77 -12.10 -3.96
N ARG A 40 -9.91 -12.75 -4.10
CA ARG A 40 -10.00 -14.04 -4.77
C ARG A 40 -11.36 -14.16 -5.41
N GLY A 41 -11.36 -14.42 -6.70
CA GLY A 41 -12.62 -14.53 -7.41
C GLY A 41 -13.38 -13.23 -7.37
N ARG A 42 -14.58 -13.27 -6.84
CA ARG A 42 -15.39 -12.06 -6.73
C ARG A 42 -15.16 -11.30 -5.44
N GLN A 43 -14.39 -11.87 -4.53
CA GLN A 43 -14.13 -11.19 -3.28
C GLN A 43 -13.00 -10.21 -3.43
N ARG A 44 -13.23 -9.00 -2.97
CA ARG A 44 -12.22 -7.96 -3.03
C ARG A 44 -11.24 -8.14 -1.88
N GLY A 45 -9.98 -7.83 -2.16
CA GLY A 45 -8.99 -7.82 -1.11
C GLY A 45 -8.92 -6.46 -0.44
N ILE A 46 -8.16 -6.38 0.64
CA ILE A 46 -8.07 -5.14 1.37
C ILE A 46 -7.39 -4.04 0.56
N VAL A 47 -6.48 -4.42 -0.34
CA VAL A 47 -5.81 -3.42 -1.19
C VAL A 47 -6.85 -2.66 -2.00
N GLU A 48 -7.81 -3.37 -2.56
CA GLU A 48 -8.84 -2.71 -3.35
C GLU A 48 -9.82 -1.96 -2.45
N GLU A 49 -10.20 -2.55 -1.33
CA GLU A 49 -11.18 -1.92 -0.46
C GLU A 49 -10.68 -0.62 0.13
N LEU A 50 -9.41 -0.52 0.41
CA LEU A 50 -8.84 0.69 0.98
C LEU A 50 -8.20 1.59 -0.06
N ALA A 51 -8.36 1.24 -1.34
CA ALA A 51 -7.79 2.03 -2.44
C ALA A 51 -6.28 2.14 -2.32
N CYS A 52 -5.63 1.07 -1.91
CA CYS A 52 -4.19 1.03 -1.82
C CYS A 52 -3.58 0.73 -3.18
N THR A 53 -2.29 0.97 -3.31
CA THR A 53 -1.56 0.68 -4.53
C THR A 53 -0.38 -0.20 -4.20
N LYS A 54 -0.29 -1.34 -4.85
CA LYS A 54 0.85 -2.21 -4.67
C LYS A 54 1.98 -1.72 -5.56
N LEU A 55 3.02 -1.20 -4.94
CA LEU A 55 4.12 -0.63 -5.68
C LEU A 55 5.11 -1.70 -6.13
N ALA A 56 5.35 -2.67 -5.28
CA ALA A 56 6.27 -3.77 -5.54
C ALA A 56 5.94 -4.87 -4.56
N ASP A 57 6.61 -6.01 -4.71
CA ASP A 57 6.44 -7.08 -3.74
C ASP A 57 6.77 -6.56 -2.34
N GLY A 58 5.82 -6.70 -1.45
CA GLY A 58 6.02 -6.28 -0.08
C GLY A 58 5.97 -4.79 0.15
N VAL A 59 5.59 -3.99 -0.85
CA VAL A 59 5.51 -2.54 -0.70
C VAL A 59 4.15 -2.06 -1.14
N ILE A 60 3.38 -1.52 -0.20
CA ILE A 60 2.01 -1.08 -0.44
C ILE A 60 1.90 0.38 -0.07
N LEU A 61 1.32 1.17 -0.97
CA LEU A 61 1.02 2.57 -0.72
C LEU A 61 -0.43 2.68 -0.26
N VAL A 62 -0.64 3.36 0.86
CA VAL A 62 -1.95 3.43 1.49
C VAL A 62 -2.34 4.87 1.69
N PRO A 63 -3.56 5.28 1.28
CA PRO A 63 -4.01 6.64 1.56
C PRO A 63 -3.94 6.96 3.05
N LEU A 64 -3.59 8.19 3.39
CA LEU A 64 -3.36 8.55 4.77
C LEU A 64 -4.55 8.21 5.67
N ASN A 65 -5.75 8.47 5.19
CA ASN A 65 -6.93 8.21 6.01
C ASN A 65 -7.27 6.73 6.15
N LYS A 66 -6.49 5.86 5.52
CA LYS A 66 -6.68 4.41 5.62
C LYS A 66 -5.51 3.72 6.31
N VAL A 67 -4.51 4.48 6.73
CA VAL A 67 -3.28 3.89 7.27
C VAL A 67 -3.57 3.01 8.47
N GLU A 68 -4.42 3.46 9.39
CA GLU A 68 -4.66 2.65 10.58
C GLU A 68 -5.44 1.38 10.28
N LEU A 69 -6.31 1.43 9.28
CA LEU A 69 -7.02 0.23 8.88
C LEU A 69 -6.06 -0.80 8.27
N PHE A 70 -5.14 -0.34 7.44
CA PHE A 70 -4.19 -1.27 6.85
C PHE A 70 -3.21 -1.79 7.89
N ARG A 71 -2.79 -0.94 8.83
CA ARG A 71 -1.93 -1.39 9.93
C ARG A 71 -2.59 -2.49 10.71
N ALA A 72 -3.88 -2.32 11.02
CA ALA A 72 -4.61 -3.33 11.75
C ALA A 72 -4.66 -4.65 10.98
N PHE A 73 -4.77 -4.58 9.67
CA PHE A 73 -4.76 -5.78 8.83
C PHE A 73 -3.43 -6.51 8.97
N LEU A 74 -2.32 -5.78 8.87
CA LEU A 74 -1.01 -6.40 8.98
C LEU A 74 -0.80 -7.00 10.36
N GLU A 75 -1.28 -6.33 11.38
CA GLU A 75 -1.13 -6.84 12.74
C GLU A 75 -2.02 -8.04 13.00
N PHE A 76 -3.19 -8.06 12.40
CA PHE A 76 -4.05 -9.22 12.51
C PHE A 76 -3.36 -10.47 11.95
N TRP A 77 -2.67 -10.30 10.83
CA TRP A 77 -1.95 -11.41 10.19
C TRP A 77 -0.58 -11.64 10.79
N LYS A 78 -0.14 -10.77 11.70
CA LYS A 78 1.16 -10.85 12.35
C LYS A 78 2.29 -10.78 11.34
N VAL A 79 2.13 -9.89 10.39
CA VAL A 79 3.14 -9.62 9.38
C VAL A 79 4.12 -8.59 9.93
N GLU A 80 5.40 -8.83 9.74
CA GLU A 80 6.39 -7.84 10.11
C GLU A 80 6.41 -6.74 9.08
N TYR A 81 6.37 -5.49 9.52
CA TYR A 81 6.32 -4.38 8.59
C TYR A 81 7.03 -3.16 9.14
N VAL A 82 7.37 -2.27 8.22
CA VAL A 82 7.89 -0.95 8.53
C VAL A 82 6.94 0.04 7.88
N TYR A 83 6.58 1.09 8.63
CA TYR A 83 5.73 2.14 8.10
C TYR A 83 6.59 3.36 7.81
N ILE A 84 6.49 3.89 6.60
CA ILE A 84 7.30 5.02 6.16
C ILE A 84 6.36 6.07 5.59
N PRO A 85 6.15 7.20 6.31
CA PRO A 85 5.40 8.31 5.74
C PRO A 85 6.17 8.85 4.54
N SER A 86 5.47 9.13 3.46
CA SER A 86 6.14 9.48 2.22
C SER A 86 5.36 10.52 1.45
N LEU A 87 6.03 11.15 0.50
CA LEU A 87 5.38 11.97 -0.51
C LEU A 87 5.60 11.29 -1.84
N ILE A 88 4.54 11.18 -2.62
CA ILE A 88 4.66 10.59 -3.95
C ILE A 88 4.04 11.55 -4.95
N PRO A 89 4.44 11.42 -6.21
CA PRO A 89 3.76 12.21 -7.24
C PRO A 89 2.28 11.92 -7.22
N GLU A 90 1.49 12.97 -7.32
CA GLU A 90 0.06 12.82 -7.18
C GLU A 90 -0.53 11.89 -8.22
N ARG A 91 0.08 11.85 -9.40
CA ARG A 91 -0.42 10.95 -10.43
C ARG A 91 -0.36 9.50 -10.00
N LEU A 92 0.60 9.13 -9.16
CA LEU A 92 0.69 7.77 -8.66
C LEU A 92 -0.32 7.50 -7.57
N ASN A 93 -0.73 8.55 -6.88
CA ASN A 93 -1.72 8.41 -5.83
C ASN A 93 -3.11 8.22 -6.41
N LYS A 94 -3.38 8.86 -7.53
CA LYS A 94 -4.71 8.80 -8.12
C LYS A 94 -4.91 7.67 -9.08
N LYS A 95 -3.83 7.25 -9.73
CA LYS A 95 -3.91 6.21 -10.72
C LYS A 95 -3.26 4.96 -10.22
N LYS A 96 -3.76 3.86 -10.71
CA LYS A 96 -3.08 2.61 -10.44
C LYS A 96 -1.80 2.58 -11.23
N ILE A 97 -0.76 2.17 -10.58
CA ILE A 97 0.55 2.17 -11.20
C ILE A 97 0.62 1.20 -12.37
N LEU A 98 -0.13 0.13 -12.28
CA LEU A 98 -0.07 -0.93 -13.28
C LEU A 98 -1.22 -0.91 -14.26
N GLU A 99 -1.80 0.19 -14.47
CA GLU A 99 -2.84 0.25 -15.48
C GLU A 99 -2.30 -0.02 -16.86
#